data_ed538b4ebc60ea34810313215da730c2
#
_entry.id   ed538b4ebc60ea34810313215da730c2
#
_cell.length_a   1.000
_cell.length_b   1.000
_cell.length_c   1.000
_cell.angle_alpha   90.00
_cell.angle_beta   90.00
_cell.angle_gamma   90.00
#
_symmetry.space_group_name_H-M   'P 1'
#
loop_
_entity.id
_entity.type
_entity.pdbx_description
1 polymer ?
#
loop_
_entity_poly.entity_id
_entity_poly.type
_entity_poly.pdbx_seq_one_letter_code
_entity_poly.pdbx_strand_id
1 'polypeptide(L)'
;MNVLGYAQKIGQALMVPVAVLPAAAVLMGIGYWLDPDGWGANSQLAAFLIKSGGAIIDNMGLLFAVGVAFGLSKDKHGSAALSGLVGYYVVTTLLSPGSVAQLQHIDVSEVPAAFGKINNQFIGILIGVISAELYNRFYQVELPKALSFFSGKRLVPIVVSFVMMLLSFVLLYIWPYIFGGLVSFGESIKDLGAVGAGLYGFFNRLLIPVGLHHALNSVFWFDVAGINDIPNFLGGAKSLAEGTATVGVTGMYQAGFFPVMMFGLPGAALAIYLSAKPSQRTKVASIMLAGAFASFFTGITEPLEFSFMFVAPVLYFIHAVLTGISVFIAATMHWIAGFGFSAGLVDMVLSSRNPLAVEWYMLIVQGLVFFVIYYAVFRFAIKAFNLKTLGRTEEAEETTTAKPAASQSREERAVKFIDALGGADNFKNIDACITRLRLSLVDQHKINEEQLKSLGAKGIVKIGNDGLQVVLGPEAELVAEAMKQKVK
;
A
#
# COMPACT_ATOMS: atom_id res chain seq x y z
N MET A 1 -2.78 20.73 -11.17
CA MET A 1 -2.10 19.45 -10.84
C MET A 1 -2.63 18.39 -11.78
N ASN A 2 -1.74 17.61 -12.43
CA ASN A 2 -2.17 16.58 -13.38
C ASN A 2 -2.88 15.45 -12.61
N VAL A 3 -4.02 14.93 -13.10
CA VAL A 3 -4.83 13.88 -12.46
C VAL A 3 -3.97 12.65 -12.10
N LEU A 4 -3.07 12.24 -12.99
CA LEU A 4 -2.14 11.13 -12.75
C LEU A 4 -1.21 11.40 -11.57
N GLY A 5 -0.67 12.62 -11.44
CA GLY A 5 0.20 12.99 -10.32
C GLY A 5 -0.54 13.05 -8.98
N TYR A 6 -1.85 13.32 -8.98
CA TYR A 6 -2.67 13.25 -7.77
C TYR A 6 -2.96 11.80 -7.36
N ALA A 7 -3.32 10.96 -8.31
CA ALA A 7 -3.52 9.53 -8.08
C ALA A 7 -2.24 8.84 -7.52
N GLN A 8 -1.06 9.20 -8.04
CA GLN A 8 0.22 8.73 -7.50
C GLN A 8 0.45 9.14 -6.05
N LYS A 9 0.02 10.35 -5.64
CA LYS A 9 0.11 10.79 -4.24
C LYS A 9 -0.84 9.98 -3.35
N ILE A 10 -2.06 9.68 -3.82
CA ILE A 10 -2.99 8.79 -3.10
C ILE A 10 -2.34 7.42 -2.93
N GLY A 11 -1.79 6.82 -4.00
CA GLY A 11 -1.09 5.53 -3.92
C GLY A 11 0.04 5.52 -2.88
N GLN A 12 0.85 6.59 -2.84
CA GLN A 12 1.90 6.73 -1.82
C GLN A 12 1.34 6.86 -0.39
N ALA A 13 0.23 7.59 -0.22
CA ALA A 13 -0.42 7.75 1.09
C ALA A 13 -1.03 6.45 1.60
N LEU A 14 -1.48 5.57 0.69
CA LEU A 14 -2.02 4.25 1.00
C LEU A 14 -0.97 3.30 1.59
N MET A 15 0.33 3.52 1.34
CA MET A 15 1.39 2.71 1.95
C MET A 15 1.44 2.82 3.48
N VAL A 16 0.97 3.93 4.06
CA VAL A 16 0.99 4.14 5.52
C VAL A 16 0.06 3.14 6.24
N PRO A 17 -1.24 3.05 5.91
CA PRO A 17 -2.12 2.07 6.55
C PRO A 17 -1.81 0.63 6.14
N VAL A 18 -1.32 0.38 4.94
CA VAL A 18 -0.95 -0.97 4.47
C VAL A 18 0.23 -1.56 5.24
N ALA A 19 1.14 -0.72 5.77
CA ALA A 19 2.33 -1.18 6.48
C ALA A 19 2.06 -2.01 7.76
N VAL A 20 0.85 -1.96 8.33
CA VAL A 20 0.48 -2.76 9.52
C VAL A 20 -0.12 -4.12 9.17
N LEU A 21 -0.58 -4.31 7.93
CA LEU A 21 -1.28 -5.53 7.51
C LEU A 21 -0.41 -6.80 7.56
N PRO A 22 0.91 -6.77 7.24
CA PRO A 22 1.76 -7.94 7.38
C PRO A 22 1.77 -8.52 8.80
N ALA A 23 1.82 -7.65 9.82
CA ALA A 23 1.78 -8.11 11.21
C ALA A 23 0.46 -8.78 11.56
N ALA A 24 -0.67 -8.20 11.12
CA ALA A 24 -2.00 -8.77 11.31
C ALA A 24 -2.13 -10.15 10.64
N ALA A 25 -1.68 -10.26 9.38
CA ALA A 25 -1.74 -11.50 8.62
C ALA A 25 -0.90 -12.62 9.22
N VAL A 26 0.33 -12.31 9.69
CA VAL A 26 1.20 -13.28 10.36
C VAL A 26 0.55 -13.79 11.65
N LEU A 27 -0.03 -12.90 12.47
CA LEU A 27 -0.74 -13.30 13.68
C LEU A 27 -1.92 -14.23 13.37
N MET A 28 -2.77 -13.85 12.41
CA MET A 28 -3.91 -14.69 12.00
C MET A 28 -3.43 -16.01 11.39
N GLY A 29 -2.45 -15.96 10.48
CA GLY A 29 -1.91 -17.15 9.82
C GLY A 29 -1.33 -18.15 10.80
N ILE A 30 -0.56 -17.72 11.81
CA ILE A 30 -0.06 -18.59 12.87
C ILE A 30 -1.22 -19.18 13.65
N GLY A 31 -2.23 -18.38 13.98
CA GLY A 31 -3.41 -18.87 14.69
C GLY A 31 -4.17 -19.95 13.91
N TYR A 32 -4.41 -19.74 12.60
CA TYR A 32 -5.05 -20.75 11.75
C TYR A 32 -4.16 -21.99 11.55
N TRP A 33 -2.84 -21.81 11.50
CA TRP A 33 -1.92 -22.94 11.39
C TRP A 33 -1.89 -23.81 12.66
N LEU A 34 -2.04 -23.18 13.84
CA LEU A 34 -2.12 -23.90 15.14
C LEU A 34 -3.44 -24.65 15.32
N ASP A 35 -4.54 -24.12 14.84
CA ASP A 35 -5.88 -24.69 14.99
C ASP A 35 -6.67 -24.58 13.67
N PRO A 36 -6.29 -25.36 12.64
CA PRO A 36 -6.87 -25.24 11.30
C PRO A 36 -8.34 -25.70 11.25
N ASP A 37 -8.75 -26.64 12.11
CA ASP A 37 -10.10 -27.19 12.14
C ASP A 37 -11.02 -26.45 13.11
N GLY A 38 -10.48 -25.92 14.22
CA GLY A 38 -11.25 -25.27 15.27
C GLY A 38 -11.37 -23.76 15.13
N TRP A 39 -10.54 -23.15 14.27
CA TRP A 39 -10.52 -21.69 14.10
C TRP A 39 -10.35 -20.91 15.41
N GLY A 40 -9.53 -21.45 16.28
CA GLY A 40 -9.31 -20.97 17.65
C GLY A 40 -10.25 -21.56 18.70
N ALA A 41 -11.23 -22.39 18.32
CA ALA A 41 -12.13 -23.02 19.30
C ALA A 41 -11.41 -24.07 20.16
N ASN A 42 -10.40 -24.76 19.61
CA ASN A 42 -9.67 -25.82 20.29
C ASN A 42 -8.37 -25.31 20.98
N SER A 43 -7.96 -24.08 20.72
CA SER A 43 -6.71 -23.49 21.23
C SER A 43 -6.89 -22.04 21.63
N GLN A 44 -6.72 -21.73 22.92
CA GLN A 44 -6.80 -20.36 23.42
C GLN A 44 -5.74 -19.45 22.79
N LEU A 45 -4.51 -19.98 22.55
CA LEU A 45 -3.45 -19.23 21.89
C LEU A 45 -3.80 -18.92 20.43
N ALA A 46 -4.35 -19.91 19.71
CA ALA A 46 -4.82 -19.70 18.34
C ALA A 46 -5.92 -18.64 18.29
N ALA A 47 -6.94 -18.74 19.18
CA ALA A 47 -7.99 -17.74 19.28
C ALA A 47 -7.45 -16.33 19.55
N PHE A 48 -6.49 -16.20 20.49
CA PHE A 48 -5.86 -14.93 20.81
C PHE A 48 -5.14 -14.32 19.60
N LEU A 49 -4.36 -15.10 18.86
CA LEU A 49 -3.62 -14.64 17.68
C LEU A 49 -4.58 -14.26 16.53
N ILE A 50 -5.60 -15.09 16.26
CA ILE A 50 -6.61 -14.79 15.24
C ILE A 50 -7.35 -13.49 15.57
N LYS A 51 -7.82 -13.32 16.81
CA LYS A 51 -8.53 -12.11 17.23
C LYS A 51 -7.64 -10.86 17.21
N SER A 52 -6.35 -11.00 17.56
CA SER A 52 -5.40 -9.88 17.52
C SER A 52 -5.15 -9.39 16.09
N GLY A 53 -4.96 -10.30 15.14
CA GLY A 53 -4.82 -9.93 13.73
C GLY A 53 -6.14 -9.43 13.13
N GLY A 54 -7.26 -10.10 13.45
CA GLY A 54 -8.60 -9.71 13.02
C GLY A 54 -8.95 -8.28 13.43
N ALA A 55 -8.58 -7.85 14.63
CA ALA A 55 -8.79 -6.47 15.09
C ALA A 55 -8.22 -5.41 14.15
N ILE A 56 -7.16 -5.73 13.40
CA ILE A 56 -6.58 -4.84 12.40
C ILE A 56 -7.33 -4.97 11.06
N ILE A 57 -7.54 -6.20 10.59
CA ILE A 57 -8.16 -6.49 9.29
C ILE A 57 -9.62 -5.99 9.25
N ASP A 58 -10.39 -6.21 10.30
CA ASP A 58 -11.81 -5.81 10.40
C ASP A 58 -11.98 -4.29 10.42
N ASN A 59 -10.94 -3.55 10.81
CA ASN A 59 -10.94 -2.09 10.89
C ASN A 59 -10.14 -1.41 9.76
N MET A 60 -9.90 -2.10 8.66
CA MET A 60 -9.12 -1.53 7.54
C MET A 60 -9.71 -0.23 7.00
N GLY A 61 -11.03 -0.11 6.87
CA GLY A 61 -11.66 1.13 6.41
C GLY A 61 -11.26 2.35 7.25
N LEU A 62 -11.24 2.19 8.57
CA LEU A 62 -10.78 3.21 9.51
C LEU A 62 -9.28 3.52 9.33
N LEU A 63 -8.45 2.48 9.23
CA LEU A 63 -7.01 2.64 9.05
C LEU A 63 -6.69 3.38 7.76
N PHE A 64 -7.42 3.11 6.69
CA PHE A 64 -7.28 3.82 5.41
C PHE A 64 -7.72 5.29 5.53
N ALA A 65 -8.84 5.58 6.19
CA ALA A 65 -9.28 6.96 6.40
C ALA A 65 -8.23 7.80 7.16
N VAL A 66 -7.69 7.26 8.23
CA VAL A 66 -6.67 7.90 9.08
C VAL A 66 -5.34 8.01 8.33
N GLY A 67 -4.87 6.90 7.73
CA GLY A 67 -3.58 6.83 7.07
C GLY A 67 -3.50 7.69 5.80
N VAL A 68 -4.57 7.73 5.00
CA VAL A 68 -4.65 8.56 3.80
C VAL A 68 -4.73 10.05 4.16
N ALA A 69 -5.55 10.41 5.17
CA ALA A 69 -5.64 11.79 5.64
C ALA A 69 -4.27 12.30 6.11
N PHE A 70 -3.55 11.49 6.89
CA PHE A 70 -2.18 11.79 7.31
C PHE A 70 -1.21 11.82 6.12
N GLY A 71 -1.24 10.77 5.30
CA GLY A 71 -0.31 10.57 4.17
C GLY A 71 -0.36 11.68 3.12
N LEU A 72 -1.53 12.25 2.84
CA LEU A 72 -1.74 13.34 1.89
C LEU A 72 -1.58 14.75 2.52
N SER A 73 -1.52 14.86 3.85
CA SER A 73 -1.37 16.16 4.52
C SER A 73 0.03 16.75 4.28
N LYS A 74 0.11 18.08 4.12
CA LYS A 74 1.35 18.80 3.78
C LYS A 74 2.42 18.69 4.85
N ASP A 75 2.03 18.77 6.12
CA ASP A 75 2.95 18.84 7.27
C ASP A 75 2.98 17.56 8.12
N LYS A 76 2.29 16.51 7.70
CA LYS A 76 2.24 15.20 8.40
C LYS A 76 1.89 15.35 9.89
N HIS A 77 0.93 16.19 10.21
CA HIS A 77 0.54 16.46 11.58
C HIS A 77 -0.60 15.55 12.06
N GLY A 78 -0.60 15.17 13.35
CA GLY A 78 -1.64 14.30 13.94
C GLY A 78 -3.07 14.82 13.81
N SER A 79 -3.31 16.13 13.67
CA SER A 79 -4.65 16.69 13.41
C SER A 79 -5.22 16.25 12.06
N ALA A 80 -4.39 15.94 11.06
CA ALA A 80 -4.85 15.39 9.79
C ALA A 80 -5.38 13.96 9.99
N ALA A 81 -4.64 13.13 10.74
CA ALA A 81 -5.07 11.80 11.13
C ALA A 81 -6.37 11.82 11.92
N LEU A 82 -6.46 12.73 12.93
CA LEU A 82 -7.68 12.93 13.72
C LEU A 82 -8.86 13.36 12.84
N SER A 83 -8.62 14.18 11.82
CA SER A 83 -9.67 14.59 10.88
C SER A 83 -10.21 13.40 10.07
N GLY A 84 -9.32 12.50 9.61
CA GLY A 84 -9.71 11.25 8.97
C GLY A 84 -10.54 10.34 9.89
N LEU A 85 -10.11 10.21 11.15
CA LEU A 85 -10.82 9.45 12.18
C LEU A 85 -12.24 10.00 12.42
N VAL A 86 -12.35 11.31 12.67
CA VAL A 86 -13.64 11.98 12.90
C VAL A 86 -14.56 11.82 11.68
N GLY A 87 -14.00 12.07 10.48
CA GLY A 87 -14.76 11.93 9.24
C GLY A 87 -15.31 10.52 9.05
N TYR A 88 -14.50 9.51 9.34
CA TYR A 88 -14.90 8.11 9.22
C TYR A 88 -16.04 7.76 10.18
N TYR A 89 -15.94 8.14 11.44
CA TYR A 89 -17.02 7.90 12.40
C TYR A 89 -18.30 8.65 12.04
N VAL A 90 -18.23 9.90 11.57
CA VAL A 90 -19.42 10.64 11.14
C VAL A 90 -20.14 9.90 10.02
N VAL A 91 -19.43 9.49 8.96
CA VAL A 91 -20.04 8.83 7.81
C VAL A 91 -20.58 7.45 8.18
N THR A 92 -19.79 6.60 8.83
CA THR A 92 -20.20 5.22 9.17
C THR A 92 -21.30 5.16 10.21
N THR A 93 -21.37 6.14 11.12
CA THR A 93 -22.47 6.23 12.09
C THR A 93 -23.76 6.70 11.44
N LEU A 94 -23.71 7.79 10.66
CA LEU A 94 -24.91 8.33 9.99
C LEU A 94 -25.49 7.39 8.93
N LEU A 95 -24.64 6.60 8.29
CA LEU A 95 -25.03 5.62 7.27
C LEU A 95 -25.08 4.17 7.78
N SER A 96 -25.06 3.97 9.09
CA SER A 96 -25.36 2.64 9.67
C SER A 96 -26.82 2.26 9.41
N PRO A 97 -27.15 0.97 9.28
CA PRO A 97 -28.53 0.53 9.02
C PRO A 97 -29.56 1.12 9.98
N GLY A 98 -29.26 1.17 11.29
CA GLY A 98 -30.14 1.77 12.28
C GLY A 98 -30.36 3.26 12.10
N SER A 99 -29.29 4.03 11.77
CA SER A 99 -29.41 5.46 11.52
C SER A 99 -30.17 5.73 10.23
N VAL A 100 -29.93 4.96 9.17
CA VAL A 100 -30.66 5.08 7.90
C VAL A 100 -32.15 4.80 8.06
N ALA A 101 -32.51 3.73 8.80
CA ALA A 101 -33.89 3.41 9.14
C ALA A 101 -34.58 4.60 9.83
N GLN A 102 -33.91 5.19 10.83
CA GLN A 102 -34.42 6.37 11.52
C GLN A 102 -34.55 7.60 10.62
N LEU A 103 -33.55 7.87 9.77
CA LEU A 103 -33.54 9.04 8.87
C LEU A 103 -34.59 8.94 7.76
N GLN A 104 -34.87 7.74 7.27
CA GLN A 104 -35.84 7.49 6.21
C GLN A 104 -37.24 7.08 6.71
N HIS A 105 -37.40 6.93 8.03
CA HIS A 105 -38.64 6.48 8.67
C HIS A 105 -39.15 5.13 8.13
N ILE A 106 -38.24 4.18 7.94
CA ILE A 106 -38.52 2.80 7.48
C ILE A 106 -38.09 1.80 8.53
N ASP A 107 -38.55 0.55 8.42
CA ASP A 107 -38.04 -0.53 9.24
C ASP A 107 -36.60 -0.89 8.92
N VAL A 108 -35.79 -1.33 9.89
CA VAL A 108 -34.40 -1.74 9.69
C VAL A 108 -34.28 -2.86 8.65
N SER A 109 -35.25 -3.72 8.54
CA SER A 109 -35.31 -4.81 7.55
C SER A 109 -35.52 -4.32 6.11
N GLU A 110 -36.03 -3.09 5.93
CA GLU A 110 -36.23 -2.46 4.61
C GLU A 110 -35.03 -1.64 4.15
N VAL A 111 -34.03 -1.45 5.03
CA VAL A 111 -32.80 -0.69 4.69
C VAL A 111 -31.99 -1.45 3.64
N PRO A 112 -31.59 -0.78 2.53
CA PRO A 112 -30.76 -1.41 1.53
C PRO A 112 -29.49 -2.05 2.11
N ALA A 113 -29.16 -3.28 1.68
CA ALA A 113 -28.01 -4.05 2.15
C ALA A 113 -26.67 -3.29 2.00
N ALA A 114 -26.61 -2.33 1.06
CA ALA A 114 -25.48 -1.43 0.85
C ALA A 114 -25.01 -0.73 2.15
N PHE A 115 -25.95 -0.35 3.02
CA PHE A 115 -25.62 0.35 4.26
C PHE A 115 -25.03 -0.59 5.33
N GLY A 116 -25.32 -1.89 5.26
CA GLY A 116 -24.62 -2.90 6.06
C GLY A 116 -23.14 -3.05 5.69
N LYS A 117 -22.73 -2.56 4.52
CA LYS A 117 -21.37 -2.61 3.99
C LYS A 117 -20.69 -1.24 3.86
N ILE A 118 -21.19 -0.23 4.58
CA ILE A 118 -20.61 1.12 4.57
C ILE A 118 -19.21 1.17 5.19
N ASN A 119 -18.93 0.26 6.10
CA ASN A 119 -17.64 0.14 6.79
C ASN A 119 -16.63 -0.64 5.94
N ASN A 120 -16.07 0.00 4.91
CA ASN A 120 -15.16 -0.63 3.96
C ASN A 120 -14.01 0.29 3.56
N GLN A 121 -13.00 -0.26 2.86
CA GLN A 121 -11.79 0.46 2.46
C GLN A 121 -12.07 1.58 1.44
N PHE A 122 -13.01 1.38 0.52
CA PHE A 122 -13.37 2.39 -0.48
C PHE A 122 -13.87 3.68 0.19
N ILE A 123 -14.80 3.54 1.14
CA ILE A 123 -15.31 4.65 1.95
C ILE A 123 -14.17 5.25 2.80
N GLY A 124 -13.30 4.42 3.37
CA GLY A 124 -12.12 4.89 4.12
C GLY A 124 -11.19 5.76 3.28
N ILE A 125 -10.86 5.33 2.07
CA ILE A 125 -10.02 6.11 1.13
C ILE A 125 -10.70 7.43 0.76
N LEU A 126 -11.98 7.40 0.41
CA LEU A 126 -12.76 8.60 0.04
C LEU A 126 -12.72 9.65 1.17
N ILE A 127 -13.01 9.22 2.39
CA ILE A 127 -12.99 10.09 3.57
C ILE A 127 -11.57 10.62 3.85
N GLY A 128 -10.57 9.77 3.75
CA GLY A 128 -9.17 10.14 3.94
C GLY A 128 -8.71 11.23 2.97
N VAL A 129 -9.05 11.08 1.69
CA VAL A 129 -8.74 12.08 0.64
C VAL A 129 -9.42 13.42 0.93
N ILE A 130 -10.73 13.41 1.19
CA ILE A 130 -11.48 14.64 1.49
C ILE A 130 -10.96 15.31 2.76
N SER A 131 -10.68 14.53 3.80
CA SER A 131 -10.11 15.05 5.07
C SER A 131 -8.74 15.70 4.87
N ALA A 132 -7.88 15.10 4.03
CA ALA A 132 -6.59 15.66 3.69
C ALA A 132 -6.70 16.99 2.91
N GLU A 133 -7.60 17.06 1.94
CA GLU A 133 -7.82 18.29 1.16
C GLU A 133 -8.34 19.42 2.05
N LEU A 134 -9.29 19.13 2.94
CA LEU A 134 -9.78 20.09 3.93
C LEU A 134 -8.67 20.49 4.89
N TYR A 135 -7.86 19.53 5.36
CA TYR A 135 -6.71 19.82 6.20
C TYR A 135 -5.75 20.78 5.49
N ASN A 136 -5.33 20.46 4.29
CA ASN A 136 -4.38 21.25 3.52
C ASN A 136 -4.89 22.67 3.17
N ARG A 137 -6.20 22.87 3.23
CA ARG A 137 -6.83 24.19 2.99
C ARG A 137 -6.99 25.01 4.27
N PHE A 138 -7.31 24.38 5.40
CA PHE A 138 -7.78 25.08 6.61
C PHE A 138 -6.77 25.06 7.78
N TYR A 139 -5.68 24.30 7.74
CA TYR A 139 -4.75 24.13 8.87
C TYR A 139 -4.02 25.39 9.32
N GLN A 140 -4.02 26.47 8.53
CA GLN A 140 -3.41 27.76 8.83
C GLN A 140 -4.43 28.89 8.99
N VAL A 141 -5.73 28.61 8.94
CA VAL A 141 -6.78 29.64 9.01
C VAL A 141 -6.88 30.17 10.44
N GLU A 142 -6.77 31.47 10.59
CA GLU A 142 -6.98 32.19 11.85
C GLU A 142 -8.44 32.64 11.95
N LEU A 143 -9.09 32.36 13.08
CA LEU A 143 -10.44 32.78 13.40
C LEU A 143 -10.39 34.08 14.22
N PRO A 144 -11.49 34.86 14.27
CA PRO A 144 -11.61 36.02 15.11
C PRO A 144 -11.24 35.71 16.58
N LYS A 145 -10.76 36.74 17.34
CA LYS A 145 -10.22 36.57 18.70
C LYS A 145 -11.12 35.75 19.64
N ALA A 146 -12.46 35.93 19.55
CA ALA A 146 -13.41 35.17 20.36
C ALA A 146 -13.40 33.63 20.07
N LEU A 147 -12.97 33.23 18.91
CA LEU A 147 -12.90 31.82 18.45
C LEU A 147 -11.46 31.34 18.23
N SER A 148 -10.46 32.10 18.65
CA SER A 148 -9.03 31.84 18.39
C SER A 148 -8.56 30.49 18.91
N PHE A 149 -9.17 29.96 19.97
CA PHE A 149 -8.91 28.61 20.47
C PHE A 149 -9.11 27.52 19.40
N PHE A 150 -10.05 27.73 18.50
CA PHE A 150 -10.36 26.79 17.41
C PHE A 150 -9.56 27.04 16.12
N SER A 151 -8.66 28.03 16.11
CA SER A 151 -7.88 28.40 14.92
C SER A 151 -6.89 27.31 14.48
N GLY A 152 -6.50 27.38 13.22
CA GLY A 152 -5.46 26.56 12.64
C GLY A 152 -5.82 25.06 12.61
N LYS A 153 -4.91 24.21 13.07
CA LYS A 153 -5.06 22.75 13.02
C LYS A 153 -6.24 22.21 13.84
N ARG A 154 -6.71 22.94 14.83
CA ARG A 154 -7.88 22.56 15.64
C ARG A 154 -9.20 22.79 14.91
N LEU A 155 -9.22 23.70 13.96
CA LEU A 155 -10.40 23.98 13.13
C LEU A 155 -10.73 22.81 12.21
N VAL A 156 -9.71 22.10 11.73
CA VAL A 156 -9.88 21.12 10.63
C VAL A 156 -10.80 19.96 11.01
N PRO A 157 -10.65 19.24 12.15
CA PRO A 157 -11.60 18.19 12.52
C PRO A 157 -13.04 18.68 12.61
N ILE A 158 -13.25 19.94 13.04
CA ILE A 158 -14.59 20.56 13.11
C ILE A 158 -15.16 20.76 11.69
N VAL A 159 -14.38 21.34 10.79
CA VAL A 159 -14.81 21.54 9.39
C VAL A 159 -15.08 20.18 8.73
N VAL A 160 -14.21 19.19 8.97
CA VAL A 160 -14.39 17.83 8.43
C VAL A 160 -15.69 17.22 8.92
N SER A 161 -16.05 17.35 10.21
CA SER A 161 -17.31 16.80 10.71
C SER A 161 -18.54 17.35 9.96
N PHE A 162 -18.59 18.66 9.70
CA PHE A 162 -19.67 19.28 8.94
C PHE A 162 -19.67 18.84 7.46
N VAL A 163 -18.50 18.79 6.81
CA VAL A 163 -18.42 18.36 5.40
C VAL A 163 -18.79 16.88 5.28
N MET A 164 -18.39 16.03 6.23
CA MET A 164 -18.76 14.60 6.22
C MET A 164 -20.23 14.36 6.52
N MET A 165 -20.86 15.22 7.32
CA MET A 165 -22.33 15.21 7.46
C MET A 165 -23.03 15.48 6.12
N LEU A 166 -22.57 16.49 5.36
CA LEU A 166 -23.08 16.76 4.02
C LEU A 166 -22.79 15.63 3.04
N LEU A 167 -21.59 15.05 3.10
CA LEU A 167 -21.22 13.88 2.31
C LEU A 167 -22.12 12.69 2.63
N SER A 168 -22.41 12.44 3.92
CA SER A 168 -23.31 11.38 4.34
C SER A 168 -24.71 11.55 3.77
N PHE A 169 -25.22 12.79 3.75
CA PHE A 169 -26.49 13.09 3.11
C PHE A 169 -26.49 12.75 1.61
N VAL A 170 -25.42 13.06 0.90
CA VAL A 170 -25.26 12.71 -0.52
C VAL A 170 -25.16 11.19 -0.69
N LEU A 171 -24.33 10.52 0.14
CA LEU A 171 -24.14 9.08 0.10
C LEU A 171 -25.41 8.29 0.49
N LEU A 172 -26.28 8.86 1.30
CA LEU A 172 -27.58 8.25 1.66
C LEU A 172 -28.39 7.86 0.40
N TYR A 173 -28.29 8.66 -0.66
CA TYR A 173 -29.00 8.43 -1.92
C TYR A 173 -28.12 7.78 -3.01
N ILE A 174 -26.82 8.03 -3.02
CA ILE A 174 -25.93 7.59 -4.10
C ILE A 174 -25.26 6.25 -3.77
N TRP A 175 -24.96 5.97 -2.50
CA TRP A 175 -24.23 4.77 -2.10
C TRP A 175 -24.91 3.46 -2.53
N PRO A 176 -26.24 3.27 -2.41
CA PRO A 176 -26.89 2.05 -2.90
C PRO A 176 -26.67 1.77 -4.38
N TYR A 177 -26.60 2.79 -5.23
CA TYR A 177 -26.31 2.64 -6.67
C TYR A 177 -24.86 2.29 -6.94
N ILE A 178 -23.91 2.95 -6.22
CA ILE A 178 -22.47 2.64 -6.33
C ILE A 178 -22.24 1.19 -5.88
N PHE A 179 -22.79 0.82 -4.74
CA PHE A 179 -22.69 -0.52 -4.19
C PHE A 179 -23.31 -1.56 -5.13
N GLY A 180 -24.52 -1.32 -5.62
CA GLY A 180 -25.20 -2.19 -6.59
C GLY A 180 -24.38 -2.39 -7.86
N GLY A 181 -23.77 -1.31 -8.38
CA GLY A 181 -22.85 -1.40 -9.52
C GLY A 181 -21.60 -2.25 -9.22
N LEU A 182 -20.99 -2.09 -8.04
CA LEU A 182 -19.84 -2.91 -7.61
C LEU A 182 -20.22 -4.38 -7.45
N VAL A 183 -21.38 -4.67 -6.87
CA VAL A 183 -21.91 -6.05 -6.71
C VAL A 183 -22.14 -6.67 -8.09
N SER A 184 -22.89 -6.00 -8.98
CA SER A 184 -23.16 -6.51 -10.32
C SER A 184 -21.89 -6.72 -11.15
N PHE A 185 -20.91 -5.83 -11.01
CA PHE A 185 -19.58 -6.01 -11.62
C PHE A 185 -18.87 -7.24 -11.07
N GLY A 186 -18.85 -7.41 -9.74
CA GLY A 186 -18.24 -8.58 -9.08
C GLY A 186 -18.90 -9.89 -9.50
N GLU A 187 -20.25 -9.95 -9.51
CA GLU A 187 -21.03 -11.10 -9.96
C GLU A 187 -20.75 -11.42 -11.45
N SER A 188 -20.75 -10.43 -12.31
CA SER A 188 -20.44 -10.63 -13.74
C SER A 188 -19.06 -11.23 -13.98
N ILE A 189 -18.07 -10.84 -13.18
CA ILE A 189 -16.71 -11.43 -13.25
C ILE A 189 -16.70 -12.83 -12.62
N LYS A 190 -17.39 -13.03 -11.49
CA LYS A 190 -17.51 -14.32 -10.81
C LYS A 190 -18.10 -15.39 -11.75
N ASP A 191 -19.14 -15.03 -12.49
CA ASP A 191 -19.82 -15.93 -13.44
C ASP A 191 -18.91 -16.41 -14.59
N LEU A 192 -17.82 -15.67 -14.87
CA LEU A 192 -16.79 -16.07 -15.83
C LEU A 192 -15.82 -17.14 -15.26
N GLY A 193 -15.93 -17.52 -13.99
CA GLY A 193 -15.08 -18.52 -13.34
C GLY A 193 -13.60 -18.18 -13.44
N ALA A 194 -12.78 -19.12 -13.97
CA ALA A 194 -11.34 -18.94 -14.09
C ALA A 194 -10.94 -17.74 -14.99
N VAL A 195 -11.72 -17.45 -16.04
CA VAL A 195 -11.49 -16.27 -16.89
C VAL A 195 -11.69 -14.99 -16.06
N GLY A 196 -12.73 -14.96 -15.22
CA GLY A 196 -12.99 -13.86 -14.32
C GLY A 196 -11.86 -13.64 -13.31
N ALA A 197 -11.33 -14.73 -12.75
CA ALA A 197 -10.16 -14.67 -11.86
C ALA A 197 -8.93 -14.07 -12.58
N GLY A 198 -8.68 -14.48 -13.82
CA GLY A 198 -7.62 -13.91 -14.66
C GLY A 198 -7.81 -12.42 -14.95
N LEU A 199 -9.04 -11.99 -15.29
CA LEU A 199 -9.36 -10.58 -15.50
C LEU A 199 -9.17 -9.77 -14.21
N TYR A 200 -9.61 -10.29 -13.07
CA TYR A 200 -9.35 -9.67 -11.77
C TYR A 200 -7.85 -9.48 -11.54
N GLY A 201 -7.03 -10.51 -11.72
CA GLY A 201 -5.58 -10.45 -11.56
C GLY A 201 -4.93 -9.39 -12.46
N PHE A 202 -5.36 -9.31 -13.72
CA PHE A 202 -4.90 -8.29 -14.68
C PHE A 202 -5.25 -6.87 -14.21
N PHE A 203 -6.53 -6.59 -13.92
CA PHE A 203 -6.98 -5.26 -13.51
C PHE A 203 -6.43 -4.87 -12.14
N ASN A 204 -6.27 -5.84 -11.22
CA ASN A 204 -5.65 -5.59 -9.93
C ASN A 204 -4.26 -4.96 -10.12
N ARG A 205 -3.40 -5.54 -10.95
CA ARG A 205 -2.07 -4.98 -11.23
C ARG A 205 -2.14 -3.66 -11.99
N LEU A 206 -2.99 -3.57 -13.01
CA LEU A 206 -3.12 -2.35 -13.81
C LEU A 206 -3.55 -1.13 -12.98
N LEU A 207 -4.27 -1.32 -11.89
CA LEU A 207 -4.76 -0.27 -11.02
C LEU A 207 -3.81 0.14 -9.87
N ILE A 208 -2.72 -0.61 -9.63
CA ILE A 208 -1.73 -0.25 -8.59
C ILE A 208 -1.13 1.16 -8.79
N PRO A 209 -0.73 1.59 -10.02
CA PRO A 209 -0.14 2.91 -10.22
C PRO A 209 -1.02 4.08 -9.78
N VAL A 210 -2.33 3.88 -9.76
CA VAL A 210 -3.32 4.87 -9.34
C VAL A 210 -3.91 4.58 -7.96
N GLY A 211 -3.49 3.48 -7.29
CA GLY A 211 -3.95 3.11 -5.95
C GLY A 211 -5.36 2.52 -5.90
N LEU A 212 -6.05 2.35 -7.04
CA LEU A 212 -7.44 1.88 -7.09
C LEU A 212 -7.59 0.36 -6.97
N HIS A 213 -6.49 -0.41 -6.97
CA HIS A 213 -6.53 -1.87 -6.75
C HIS A 213 -7.16 -2.23 -5.40
N HIS A 214 -7.03 -1.40 -4.37
CA HIS A 214 -7.69 -1.63 -3.07
C HIS A 214 -9.22 -1.57 -3.17
N ALA A 215 -9.77 -0.70 -4.03
CA ALA A 215 -11.21 -0.67 -4.29
C ALA A 215 -11.67 -1.97 -5.00
N LEU A 216 -10.86 -2.47 -5.94
CA LEU A 216 -11.12 -3.74 -6.60
C LEU A 216 -10.99 -4.94 -5.62
N ASN A 217 -9.98 -4.92 -4.74
CA ASN A 217 -9.80 -5.94 -3.71
C ASN A 217 -10.98 -6.00 -2.74
N SER A 218 -11.62 -4.86 -2.43
CA SER A 218 -12.80 -4.86 -1.55
C SER A 218 -13.98 -5.63 -2.14
N VAL A 219 -14.06 -5.77 -3.46
CA VAL A 219 -15.09 -6.54 -4.16
C VAL A 219 -14.78 -8.04 -4.12
N PHE A 220 -13.53 -8.46 -4.39
CA PHE A 220 -13.18 -9.87 -4.57
C PHE A 220 -12.61 -10.52 -3.30
N TRP A 221 -11.70 -9.83 -2.61
CA TRP A 221 -11.06 -10.38 -1.42
C TRP A 221 -11.89 -10.20 -0.15
N PHE A 222 -12.70 -9.13 -0.09
CA PHE A 222 -13.51 -8.79 1.07
C PHE A 222 -15.01 -8.83 0.73
N ASP A 223 -15.84 -8.46 1.69
CA ASP A 223 -17.28 -8.74 1.68
C ASP A 223 -18.12 -7.58 1.08
N VAL A 224 -17.57 -6.78 0.17
CA VAL A 224 -18.38 -5.71 -0.44
C VAL A 224 -19.41 -6.26 -1.42
N ALA A 225 -19.02 -7.26 -2.22
CA ALA A 225 -19.93 -7.90 -3.19
C ALA A 225 -20.30 -9.35 -2.83
N GLY A 226 -20.12 -9.75 -1.56
CA GLY A 226 -20.46 -11.08 -1.08
C GLY A 226 -19.54 -12.20 -1.57
N ILE A 227 -18.41 -11.90 -2.24
CA ILE A 227 -17.42 -12.91 -2.67
C ILE A 227 -16.57 -13.33 -1.48
N ASN A 228 -16.00 -12.35 -0.75
CA ASN A 228 -15.33 -12.55 0.54
C ASN A 228 -14.26 -13.65 0.52
N ASP A 229 -13.44 -13.68 -0.57
CA ASP A 229 -12.57 -14.83 -0.87
C ASP A 229 -11.50 -15.08 0.22
N ILE A 230 -10.88 -14.02 0.78
CA ILE A 230 -9.87 -14.17 1.84
C ILE A 230 -10.48 -14.69 3.14
N PRO A 231 -11.50 -14.06 3.75
CA PRO A 231 -12.10 -14.57 4.97
C PRO A 231 -12.69 -15.96 4.82
N ASN A 232 -13.35 -16.24 3.68
CA ASN A 232 -13.92 -17.56 3.42
C ASN A 232 -12.83 -18.65 3.29
N PHE A 233 -11.71 -18.34 2.62
CA PHE A 233 -10.57 -19.25 2.55
C PHE A 233 -9.97 -19.48 3.95
N LEU A 234 -9.65 -18.41 4.66
CA LEU A 234 -9.03 -18.50 5.98
C LEU A 234 -9.92 -19.21 7.01
N GLY A 235 -11.25 -19.11 6.87
CA GLY A 235 -12.22 -19.82 7.70
C GLY A 235 -12.17 -21.35 7.56
N GLY A 236 -11.56 -21.89 6.50
CA GLY A 236 -11.25 -23.31 6.35
C GLY A 236 -12.43 -24.23 6.58
N ALA A 237 -12.30 -25.16 7.52
CA ALA A 237 -13.35 -26.14 7.87
C ALA A 237 -14.65 -25.46 8.33
N LYS A 238 -14.59 -24.32 9.02
CA LYS A 238 -15.77 -23.56 9.44
C LYS A 238 -16.54 -23.03 8.23
N SER A 239 -15.86 -22.39 7.29
CA SER A 239 -16.48 -21.85 6.06
C SER A 239 -17.09 -22.96 5.20
N LEU A 240 -16.47 -24.15 5.18
CA LEU A 240 -17.05 -25.34 4.53
C LEU A 240 -18.35 -25.79 5.24
N ALA A 241 -18.35 -25.85 6.56
CA ALA A 241 -19.52 -26.26 7.35
C ALA A 241 -20.68 -25.25 7.23
N GLU A 242 -20.39 -23.97 7.13
CA GLU A 242 -21.36 -22.88 6.94
C GLU A 242 -21.82 -22.73 5.48
N GLY A 243 -21.20 -23.46 4.53
CA GLY A 243 -21.53 -23.37 3.10
C GLY A 243 -21.08 -22.07 2.42
N THR A 244 -20.20 -21.30 3.07
CA THR A 244 -19.64 -20.04 2.53
C THR A 244 -18.39 -20.26 1.70
N ALA A 245 -17.80 -21.47 1.70
CA ALA A 245 -16.64 -21.86 0.92
C ALA A 245 -16.87 -23.13 0.13
N THR A 246 -16.20 -23.23 -1.03
CA THR A 246 -16.21 -24.39 -1.91
C THR A 246 -14.80 -24.82 -2.23
N VAL A 247 -14.48 -26.11 -2.04
CA VAL A 247 -13.15 -26.68 -2.36
C VAL A 247 -12.83 -26.52 -3.84
N GLY A 248 -11.63 -26.06 -4.14
CA GLY A 248 -11.16 -25.81 -5.52
C GLY A 248 -11.68 -24.52 -6.17
N VAL A 249 -12.54 -23.76 -5.49
CA VAL A 249 -13.10 -22.47 -5.95
C VAL A 249 -12.69 -21.32 -5.05
N THR A 250 -12.98 -21.46 -3.74
CA THR A 250 -12.60 -20.43 -2.74
C THR A 250 -11.08 -20.34 -2.65
N GLY A 251 -10.53 -19.15 -2.81
CA GLY A 251 -9.10 -18.88 -2.93
C GLY A 251 -8.61 -18.67 -4.37
N MET A 252 -9.47 -18.84 -5.39
CA MET A 252 -9.06 -18.68 -6.80
C MET A 252 -8.66 -17.24 -7.15
N TYR A 253 -9.16 -16.25 -6.41
CA TYR A 253 -8.75 -14.84 -6.55
C TYR A 253 -7.45 -14.50 -5.81
N GLN A 254 -6.82 -15.48 -5.18
CA GLN A 254 -5.59 -15.35 -4.40
C GLN A 254 -4.45 -16.20 -4.99
N ALA A 255 -4.74 -17.46 -5.31
CA ALA A 255 -3.74 -18.50 -5.57
C ALA A 255 -2.73 -18.14 -6.67
N GLY A 256 -3.18 -17.61 -7.80
CA GLY A 256 -2.31 -17.29 -8.94
C GLY A 256 -1.37 -16.11 -8.73
N PHE A 257 -1.49 -15.37 -7.62
CA PHE A 257 -0.51 -14.34 -7.26
C PHE A 257 0.78 -14.93 -6.70
N PHE A 258 0.76 -16.09 -6.05
CA PHE A 258 1.97 -16.75 -5.52
C PHE A 258 3.03 -16.99 -6.58
N PRO A 259 2.73 -17.59 -7.75
CA PRO A 259 3.71 -17.78 -8.82
C PRO A 259 4.35 -16.47 -9.29
N VAL A 260 3.58 -15.40 -9.33
CA VAL A 260 4.04 -14.09 -9.78
C VAL A 260 4.91 -13.40 -8.75
N MET A 261 4.43 -13.31 -7.50
CA MET A 261 5.11 -12.56 -6.45
C MET A 261 6.36 -13.27 -5.94
N MET A 262 6.29 -14.61 -5.79
CA MET A 262 7.44 -15.38 -5.30
C MET A 262 8.48 -15.67 -6.39
N PHE A 263 8.10 -15.79 -7.64
CA PHE A 263 9.00 -16.24 -8.69
C PHE A 263 9.06 -15.30 -9.89
N GLY A 264 7.93 -14.88 -10.43
CA GLY A 264 7.86 -14.02 -11.62
C GLY A 264 8.60 -12.70 -11.42
N LEU A 265 8.29 -11.95 -10.36
CA LEU A 265 8.96 -10.68 -10.06
C LEU A 265 10.45 -10.82 -9.75
N PRO A 266 10.95 -11.82 -9.00
CA PRO A 266 12.38 -12.13 -8.94
C PRO A 266 13.00 -12.40 -10.32
N GLY A 267 12.30 -13.08 -11.24
CA GLY A 267 12.73 -13.24 -12.62
C GLY A 267 12.83 -11.91 -13.38
N ALA A 268 11.85 -11.01 -13.21
CA ALA A 268 11.89 -9.66 -13.74
C ALA A 268 13.07 -8.85 -13.17
N ALA A 269 13.31 -8.95 -11.86
CA ALA A 269 14.43 -8.31 -11.19
C ALA A 269 15.78 -8.76 -11.76
N LEU A 270 15.95 -10.06 -12.02
CA LEU A 270 17.14 -10.62 -12.69
C LEU A 270 17.29 -10.07 -14.11
N ALA A 271 16.20 -9.97 -14.87
CA ALA A 271 16.24 -9.40 -16.22
C ALA A 271 16.66 -7.93 -16.23
N ILE A 272 16.16 -7.12 -15.29
CA ILE A 272 16.52 -5.70 -15.12
C ILE A 272 18.00 -5.59 -14.73
N TYR A 273 18.45 -6.37 -13.74
CA TYR A 273 19.85 -6.40 -13.29
C TYR A 273 20.82 -6.73 -14.43
N LEU A 274 20.56 -7.81 -15.17
CA LEU A 274 21.42 -8.23 -16.29
C LEU A 274 21.34 -7.27 -17.49
N SER A 275 20.33 -6.41 -17.56
CA SER A 275 20.19 -5.38 -18.59
C SER A 275 20.90 -4.08 -18.22
N ALA A 276 21.29 -3.88 -16.97
CA ALA A 276 22.00 -2.71 -16.50
C ALA A 276 23.43 -2.62 -17.06
N LYS A 277 23.94 -1.39 -17.25
CA LYS A 277 25.33 -1.12 -17.62
C LYS A 277 26.28 -1.71 -16.56
N PRO A 278 27.46 -2.24 -16.96
CA PRO A 278 28.41 -2.83 -16.01
C PRO A 278 28.76 -1.93 -14.83
N SER A 279 28.92 -0.62 -15.06
CA SER A 279 29.21 0.39 -14.04
C SER A 279 28.09 0.56 -12.97
N GLN A 280 26.84 0.26 -13.33
CA GLN A 280 25.67 0.43 -12.46
C GLN A 280 25.20 -0.89 -11.81
N ARG A 281 25.74 -2.03 -12.21
CA ARG A 281 25.26 -3.35 -11.78
C ARG A 281 25.27 -3.55 -10.28
N THR A 282 26.29 -3.07 -9.56
CA THR A 282 26.37 -3.24 -8.11
C THR A 282 25.22 -2.51 -7.40
N LYS A 283 24.91 -1.28 -7.83
CA LYS A 283 23.79 -0.49 -7.29
C LYS A 283 22.44 -1.15 -7.62
N VAL A 284 22.28 -1.58 -8.87
CA VAL A 284 21.04 -2.25 -9.34
C VAL A 284 20.85 -3.59 -8.65
N ALA A 285 21.92 -4.37 -8.46
CA ALA A 285 21.88 -5.66 -7.76
C ALA A 285 21.31 -5.50 -6.34
N SER A 286 21.79 -4.52 -5.58
CA SER A 286 21.33 -4.29 -4.20
C SER A 286 19.84 -3.99 -4.13
N ILE A 287 19.34 -3.13 -5.03
CA ILE A 287 17.92 -2.74 -5.06
C ILE A 287 17.05 -3.92 -5.53
N MET A 288 17.45 -4.61 -6.59
CA MET A 288 16.70 -5.73 -7.16
C MET A 288 16.67 -6.93 -6.22
N LEU A 289 17.79 -7.23 -5.55
CA LEU A 289 17.86 -8.33 -4.58
C LEU A 289 16.97 -8.07 -3.36
N ALA A 290 17.02 -6.85 -2.80
CA ALA A 290 16.19 -6.48 -1.65
C ALA A 290 14.70 -6.54 -2.01
N GLY A 291 14.31 -6.03 -3.17
CA GLY A 291 12.92 -6.12 -3.65
C GLY A 291 12.49 -7.55 -3.96
N ALA A 292 13.36 -8.37 -4.59
CA ALA A 292 13.07 -9.78 -4.86
C ALA A 292 12.91 -10.59 -3.57
N PHE A 293 13.73 -10.32 -2.56
CA PHE A 293 13.61 -10.95 -1.25
C PHE A 293 12.28 -10.57 -0.56
N ALA A 294 11.92 -9.28 -0.53
CA ALA A 294 10.65 -8.84 0.02
C ALA A 294 9.46 -9.49 -0.71
N SER A 295 9.47 -9.49 -2.05
CA SER A 295 8.42 -10.10 -2.87
C SER A 295 8.30 -11.61 -2.63
N PHE A 296 9.41 -12.34 -2.58
CA PHE A 296 9.41 -13.79 -2.37
C PHE A 296 8.90 -14.18 -0.97
N PHE A 297 9.43 -13.56 0.08
CA PHE A 297 9.10 -13.97 1.46
C PHE A 297 7.77 -13.42 1.95
N THR A 298 7.47 -12.16 1.67
CA THR A 298 6.32 -11.47 2.24
C THR A 298 5.23 -11.11 1.22
N GLY A 299 5.48 -11.29 -0.08
CA GLY A 299 4.56 -10.84 -1.13
C GLY A 299 4.51 -9.30 -1.31
N ILE A 300 5.41 -8.54 -0.67
CA ILE A 300 5.48 -7.08 -0.86
C ILE A 300 6.21 -6.79 -2.17
N THR A 301 5.45 -6.37 -3.18
CA THR A 301 5.92 -6.22 -4.57
C THR A 301 6.31 -4.80 -4.95
N GLU A 302 5.82 -3.80 -4.22
CA GLU A 302 5.98 -2.38 -4.53
C GLU A 302 7.43 -1.93 -4.73
N PRO A 303 8.44 -2.39 -3.97
CA PRO A 303 9.82 -2.00 -4.20
C PRO A 303 10.35 -2.41 -5.58
N LEU A 304 9.88 -3.56 -6.10
CA LEU A 304 10.21 -4.02 -7.46
C LEU A 304 9.35 -3.32 -8.50
N GLU A 305 8.04 -3.32 -8.35
CA GLU A 305 7.09 -2.76 -9.30
C GLU A 305 7.36 -1.26 -9.55
N PHE A 306 7.58 -0.47 -8.50
CA PHE A 306 7.88 0.96 -8.63
C PHE A 306 9.23 1.23 -9.32
N SER A 307 10.16 0.28 -9.32
CA SER A 307 11.43 0.41 -10.00
C SER A 307 11.29 0.47 -11.54
N PHE A 308 10.23 -0.09 -12.10
CA PHE A 308 9.99 -0.09 -13.55
C PHE A 308 8.63 0.47 -13.98
N MET A 309 7.64 0.55 -13.09
CA MET A 309 6.27 1.00 -13.36
C MET A 309 6.20 2.34 -14.09
N PHE A 310 6.96 3.33 -13.61
CA PHE A 310 6.94 4.70 -14.14
C PHE A 310 8.00 4.97 -15.22
N VAL A 311 9.09 4.23 -15.20
CA VAL A 311 10.21 4.42 -16.16
C VAL A 311 10.03 3.57 -17.42
N ALA A 312 9.30 2.47 -17.31
CA ALA A 312 9.03 1.54 -18.40
C ALA A 312 7.59 0.99 -18.33
N PRO A 313 6.55 1.82 -18.58
CA PRO A 313 5.15 1.43 -18.45
C PRO A 313 4.77 0.19 -19.27
N VAL A 314 5.46 -0.04 -20.39
CA VAL A 314 5.28 -1.26 -21.22
C VAL A 314 5.59 -2.53 -20.43
N LEU A 315 6.66 -2.53 -19.62
CA LEU A 315 6.98 -3.67 -18.74
C LEU A 315 5.91 -3.87 -17.67
N TYR A 316 5.35 -2.77 -17.19
CA TYR A 316 4.29 -2.85 -16.20
C TYR A 316 2.99 -3.42 -16.78
N PHE A 317 2.63 -3.02 -17.99
CA PHE A 317 1.51 -3.63 -18.72
C PHE A 317 1.73 -5.13 -18.97
N ILE A 318 2.92 -5.52 -19.40
CA ILE A 318 3.29 -6.92 -19.56
C ILE A 318 3.17 -7.68 -18.23
N HIS A 319 3.63 -7.10 -17.14
CA HIS A 319 3.48 -7.67 -15.79
C HIS A 319 2.01 -7.88 -15.42
N ALA A 320 1.13 -6.91 -15.68
CA ALA A 320 -0.31 -7.05 -15.44
C ALA A 320 -0.93 -8.20 -16.26
N VAL A 321 -0.56 -8.31 -17.55
CA VAL A 321 -1.01 -9.43 -18.42
C VAL A 321 -0.53 -10.79 -17.90
N LEU A 322 0.76 -10.90 -17.55
CA LEU A 322 1.31 -12.14 -17.03
C LEU A 322 0.68 -12.52 -15.69
N THR A 323 0.33 -11.54 -14.85
CA THR A 323 -0.39 -11.80 -13.60
C THR A 323 -1.79 -12.36 -13.89
N GLY A 324 -2.54 -11.74 -14.81
CA GLY A 324 -3.84 -12.24 -15.21
C GLY A 324 -3.77 -13.69 -15.74
N ILE A 325 -2.77 -14.00 -16.56
CA ILE A 325 -2.53 -15.38 -17.06
C ILE A 325 -2.23 -16.33 -15.91
N SER A 326 -1.41 -15.91 -14.95
CA SER A 326 -1.08 -16.76 -13.79
C SER A 326 -2.31 -17.10 -12.96
N VAL A 327 -3.15 -16.08 -12.67
CA VAL A 327 -4.38 -16.28 -11.90
C VAL A 327 -5.38 -17.15 -12.66
N PHE A 328 -5.51 -16.95 -13.97
CA PHE A 328 -6.33 -17.78 -14.84
C PHE A 328 -5.89 -19.25 -14.81
N ILE A 329 -4.58 -19.54 -14.94
CA ILE A 329 -4.05 -20.91 -14.92
C ILE A 329 -4.33 -21.56 -13.57
N ALA A 330 -4.00 -20.91 -12.47
CA ALA A 330 -4.22 -21.44 -11.11
C ALA A 330 -5.70 -21.76 -10.87
N ALA A 331 -6.60 -20.84 -11.25
CA ALA A 331 -8.05 -21.04 -11.14
C ALA A 331 -8.57 -22.19 -12.02
N THR A 332 -8.08 -22.31 -13.27
CA THR A 332 -8.47 -23.37 -14.20
C THR A 332 -8.03 -24.76 -13.72
N MET A 333 -6.85 -24.83 -13.14
CA MET A 333 -6.27 -26.06 -12.63
C MET A 333 -6.72 -26.41 -11.21
N HIS A 334 -7.51 -25.53 -10.57
CA HIS A 334 -7.92 -25.64 -9.17
C HIS A 334 -6.75 -25.76 -8.19
N TRP A 335 -5.60 -25.16 -8.52
CA TRP A 335 -4.45 -25.06 -7.63
C TRP A 335 -4.68 -23.89 -6.67
N ILE A 336 -5.05 -24.20 -5.44
CA ILE A 336 -5.52 -23.21 -4.47
C ILE A 336 -4.57 -23.10 -3.29
N ALA A 337 -4.15 -21.90 -3.01
CA ALA A 337 -3.56 -21.43 -1.76
C ALA A 337 -4.12 -20.03 -1.48
N GLY A 338 -4.18 -19.66 -0.22
CA GLY A 338 -4.63 -18.32 0.16
C GLY A 338 -3.63 -17.60 1.04
N PHE A 339 -3.88 -16.34 1.24
CA PHE A 339 -3.08 -15.47 2.10
C PHE A 339 -3.96 -14.60 2.98
N GLY A 340 -3.43 -14.22 4.12
CA GLY A 340 -4.05 -13.21 4.98
C GLY A 340 -3.63 -11.80 4.62
N PHE A 341 -2.40 -11.66 4.10
CA PHE A 341 -1.83 -10.37 3.70
C PHE A 341 -1.46 -10.34 2.22
N SER A 342 -0.56 -11.20 1.76
CA SER A 342 -0.07 -11.20 0.39
C SER A 342 0.58 -12.54 0.01
N ALA A 343 0.72 -12.80 -1.30
CA ALA A 343 1.15 -14.09 -1.84
C ALA A 343 2.67 -14.29 -1.74
N GLY A 344 3.19 -14.39 -0.52
CA GLY A 344 4.58 -14.71 -0.21
C GLY A 344 4.75 -16.09 0.42
N LEU A 345 6.02 -16.51 0.60
CA LEU A 345 6.36 -17.80 1.19
C LEU A 345 5.75 -17.98 2.59
N VAL A 346 5.71 -16.91 3.40
CA VAL A 346 5.14 -16.96 4.75
C VAL A 346 3.67 -17.37 4.70
N ASP A 347 2.86 -16.67 3.91
CA ASP A 347 1.43 -16.97 3.77
C ASP A 347 1.21 -18.34 3.10
N MET A 348 2.02 -18.74 2.12
CA MET A 348 1.94 -20.07 1.51
C MET A 348 2.15 -21.17 2.54
N VAL A 349 3.14 -21.06 3.40
CA VAL A 349 3.40 -22.05 4.46
C VAL A 349 2.27 -22.05 5.49
N LEU A 350 1.82 -20.88 5.94
CA LEU A 350 0.76 -20.75 6.93
C LEU A 350 -0.59 -21.29 6.42
N SER A 351 -0.89 -21.11 5.13
CA SER A 351 -2.13 -21.61 4.51
C SER A 351 -2.06 -23.07 4.05
N SER A 352 -0.88 -23.69 4.01
CA SER A 352 -0.68 -25.04 3.43
C SER A 352 -1.48 -26.17 4.12
N ARG A 353 -1.84 -25.97 5.38
CA ARG A 353 -2.67 -26.93 6.16
C ARG A 353 -4.17 -26.65 6.10
N ASN A 354 -4.57 -25.57 5.43
CA ASN A 354 -5.99 -25.23 5.31
C ASN A 354 -6.70 -26.28 4.43
N PRO A 355 -7.88 -26.79 4.84
CA PRO A 355 -8.64 -27.79 4.08
C PRO A 355 -9.10 -27.30 2.69
N LEU A 356 -9.10 -25.99 2.45
CA LEU A 356 -9.37 -25.38 1.15
C LEU A 356 -8.12 -25.27 0.26
N ALA A 357 -6.92 -25.52 0.79
CA ALA A 357 -5.68 -25.52 0.00
C ALA A 357 -5.57 -26.82 -0.83
N VAL A 358 -5.82 -26.70 -2.13
CA VAL A 358 -5.83 -27.84 -3.06
C VAL A 358 -4.59 -27.76 -3.93
N GLU A 359 -3.80 -28.85 -3.96
CA GLU A 359 -2.58 -28.96 -4.80
C GLU A 359 -1.69 -27.69 -4.77
N TRP A 360 -1.65 -27.01 -3.65
CA TRP A 360 -0.98 -25.72 -3.47
C TRP A 360 0.50 -25.75 -3.88
N TYR A 361 1.18 -26.92 -3.77
CA TYR A 361 2.57 -27.12 -4.18
C TYR A 361 2.77 -26.95 -5.71
N MET A 362 1.71 -27.13 -6.51
CA MET A 362 1.75 -26.90 -7.96
C MET A 362 1.94 -25.41 -8.30
N LEU A 363 1.56 -24.51 -7.40
CA LEU A 363 1.85 -23.07 -7.55
C LEU A 363 3.37 -22.79 -7.51
N ILE A 364 4.16 -23.63 -6.83
CA ILE A 364 5.62 -23.55 -6.86
C ILE A 364 6.15 -23.95 -8.25
N VAL A 365 5.61 -25.04 -8.82
CA VAL A 365 5.96 -25.50 -10.19
C VAL A 365 5.61 -24.42 -11.20
N GLN A 366 4.38 -23.89 -11.14
CA GLN A 366 3.95 -22.76 -11.95
C GLN A 366 4.87 -21.55 -11.76
N GLY A 367 5.27 -21.27 -10.52
CA GLY A 367 6.18 -20.18 -10.17
C GLY A 367 7.55 -20.30 -10.85
N LEU A 368 8.16 -21.49 -10.84
CA LEU A 368 9.42 -21.75 -11.52
C LEU A 368 9.31 -21.51 -13.04
N VAL A 369 8.21 -21.90 -13.65
CA VAL A 369 7.93 -21.61 -15.06
C VAL A 369 7.78 -20.10 -15.27
N PHE A 370 7.03 -19.42 -14.41
CA PHE A 370 6.84 -17.97 -14.47
C PHE A 370 8.12 -17.18 -14.24
N PHE A 371 9.04 -17.66 -13.40
CA PHE A 371 10.38 -17.07 -13.26
C PHE A 371 11.09 -17.00 -14.62
N VAL A 372 11.09 -18.10 -15.38
CA VAL A 372 11.72 -18.17 -16.71
C VAL A 372 10.99 -17.27 -17.71
N ILE A 373 9.65 -17.29 -17.71
CA ILE A 373 8.82 -16.46 -18.59
C ILE A 373 9.09 -14.97 -18.31
N TYR A 374 9.01 -14.54 -17.06
CA TYR A 374 9.28 -13.15 -16.68
C TYR A 374 10.69 -12.71 -17.06
N TYR A 375 11.68 -13.55 -16.77
CA TYR A 375 13.06 -13.26 -17.15
C TYR A 375 13.20 -13.08 -18.67
N ALA A 376 12.68 -14.02 -19.45
CA ALA A 376 12.80 -14.00 -20.90
C ALA A 376 12.04 -12.83 -21.53
N VAL A 377 10.77 -12.64 -21.14
CA VAL A 377 9.89 -11.58 -21.68
C VAL A 377 10.42 -10.18 -21.29
N PHE A 378 10.80 -9.97 -20.04
CA PHE A 378 11.35 -8.69 -19.59
C PHE A 378 12.69 -8.40 -20.30
N ARG A 379 13.58 -9.40 -20.39
CA ARG A 379 14.86 -9.26 -21.09
C ARG A 379 14.67 -8.90 -22.56
N PHE A 380 13.74 -9.57 -23.23
CA PHE A 380 13.37 -9.29 -24.61
C PHE A 380 12.79 -7.89 -24.77
N ALA A 381 11.78 -7.53 -23.99
CA ALA A 381 11.11 -6.22 -24.06
C ALA A 381 12.07 -5.06 -23.77
N ILE A 382 12.93 -5.20 -22.76
CA ILE A 382 13.94 -4.18 -22.42
C ILE A 382 14.86 -3.93 -23.62
N LYS A 383 15.29 -4.98 -24.32
CA LYS A 383 16.17 -4.85 -25.50
C LYS A 383 15.40 -4.36 -26.72
N ALA A 384 14.25 -4.98 -27.06
CA ALA A 384 13.49 -4.69 -28.27
C ALA A 384 12.95 -3.25 -28.29
N PHE A 385 12.45 -2.75 -27.17
CA PHE A 385 11.90 -1.39 -27.05
C PHE A 385 12.90 -0.39 -26.47
N ASN A 386 14.15 -0.79 -26.26
CA ASN A 386 15.21 0.02 -25.66
C ASN A 386 14.75 0.75 -24.38
N LEU A 387 14.06 0.04 -23.50
CA LEU A 387 13.46 0.62 -22.31
C LEU A 387 14.54 1.07 -21.32
N LYS A 388 14.35 2.26 -20.76
CA LYS A 388 15.29 2.89 -19.83
C LYS A 388 15.03 2.40 -18.38
N THR A 389 15.21 1.11 -18.15
CA THR A 389 15.13 0.54 -16.81
C THR A 389 16.30 0.98 -15.93
N LEU A 390 16.21 0.69 -14.63
CA LEU A 390 17.21 1.06 -13.64
C LEU A 390 18.64 0.63 -14.12
N GLY A 391 19.59 1.56 -14.08
CA GLY A 391 20.99 1.34 -14.50
C GLY A 391 21.22 1.35 -16.01
N ARG A 392 20.24 1.69 -16.86
CA ARG A 392 20.41 1.86 -18.30
C ARG A 392 20.51 3.34 -18.76
N THR A 393 19.99 4.27 -17.96
CA THR A 393 20.18 5.72 -18.18
C THR A 393 21.59 6.13 -17.77
N GLU A 394 22.17 7.08 -18.48
CA GLU A 394 23.35 7.82 -18.04
C GLU A 394 22.87 8.83 -16.98
N GLU A 395 22.89 8.43 -15.72
CA GLU A 395 23.09 9.42 -14.67
C GLU A 395 24.54 9.88 -14.84
N ALA A 396 24.77 11.20 -14.94
CA ALA A 396 26.09 11.78 -15.01
C ALA A 396 27.01 11.07 -14.00
N GLU A 397 28.22 10.72 -14.43
CA GLU A 397 29.23 10.09 -13.60
C GLU A 397 29.48 10.94 -12.37
N GLU A 398 28.70 10.72 -11.31
CA GLU A 398 29.08 11.16 -9.99
C GLU A 398 30.04 10.10 -9.44
N THR A 399 31.29 10.45 -9.49
CA THR A 399 32.44 9.74 -8.91
C THR A 399 32.11 9.21 -7.53
N THR A 400 31.82 7.91 -7.48
CA THR A 400 31.70 7.17 -6.23
C THR A 400 33.09 6.85 -5.69
N THR A 401 33.66 7.78 -4.95
CA THR A 401 34.72 7.49 -3.98
C THR A 401 34.26 7.94 -2.60
N ALA A 402 33.40 7.15 -1.99
CA ALA A 402 33.24 7.21 -0.55
C ALA A 402 32.99 5.78 -0.03
N LYS A 403 33.99 5.21 0.62
CA LYS A 403 33.88 4.05 1.50
C LYS A 403 32.74 4.30 2.48
N PRO A 404 31.95 3.26 2.88
CA PRO A 404 31.01 3.40 3.97
C PRO A 404 31.77 3.81 5.23
N ALA A 405 31.42 4.97 5.79
CA ALA A 405 31.93 5.39 7.10
C ALA A 405 31.36 4.40 8.14
N ALA A 406 32.21 3.49 8.60
CA ALA A 406 31.93 2.59 9.70
C ALA A 406 31.74 3.40 10.98
N SER A 407 30.69 3.07 11.75
CA SER A 407 30.47 3.35 13.18
C SER A 407 30.48 4.81 13.64
N GLN A 408 29.65 5.68 13.05
CA GLN A 408 29.24 6.90 13.75
C GLN A 408 27.80 6.74 14.28
N SER A 409 27.56 7.20 15.52
CA SER A 409 26.19 7.19 16.06
C SER A 409 25.27 8.05 15.18
N ARG A 410 23.99 7.72 15.08
CA ARG A 410 23.00 8.50 14.29
C ARG A 410 22.97 9.95 14.71
N GLU A 411 23.16 10.23 15.98
CA GLU A 411 23.16 11.57 16.56
C GLU A 411 24.38 12.39 16.14
N GLU A 412 25.57 11.81 16.15
CA GLU A 412 26.80 12.47 15.68
C GLU A 412 26.73 12.80 14.19
N ARG A 413 26.12 11.89 13.41
CA ARG A 413 25.94 12.10 11.97
C ARG A 413 24.95 13.22 11.71
N ALA A 414 23.83 13.31 12.46
CA ALA A 414 22.86 14.39 12.35
C ALA A 414 23.49 15.76 12.66
N VAL A 415 24.32 15.86 13.68
CA VAL A 415 25.05 17.10 14.01
C VAL A 415 25.94 17.53 12.87
N LYS A 416 26.72 16.61 12.28
CA LYS A 416 27.58 16.91 11.14
C LYS A 416 26.79 17.35 9.88
N PHE A 417 25.57 16.77 9.67
CA PHE A 417 24.68 17.23 8.59
C PHE A 417 24.19 18.65 8.86
N ILE A 418 23.82 18.99 10.11
CA ILE A 418 23.39 20.33 10.50
C ILE A 418 24.53 21.33 10.26
N ASP A 419 25.76 21.00 10.67
CA ASP A 419 26.93 21.86 10.45
C ASP A 419 27.22 22.06 8.97
N ALA A 420 27.18 20.99 8.16
CA ALA A 420 27.39 21.04 6.73
C ALA A 420 26.31 21.81 5.96
N LEU A 421 25.13 21.98 6.56
CA LEU A 421 23.99 22.72 6.01
C LEU A 421 23.94 24.19 6.50
N GLY A 422 24.94 24.64 7.25
CA GLY A 422 25.10 26.03 7.69
C GLY A 422 24.62 26.30 9.10
N GLY A 423 24.47 25.25 9.93
CA GLY A 423 24.10 25.35 11.35
C GLY A 423 22.59 25.29 11.60
N ALA A 424 22.22 25.17 12.87
CA ALA A 424 20.82 24.98 13.29
C ALA A 424 19.89 26.15 12.86
N ASP A 425 20.40 27.36 12.86
CA ASP A 425 19.63 28.57 12.50
C ASP A 425 19.33 28.70 11.00
N ASN A 426 19.93 27.83 10.17
CA ASN A 426 19.76 27.88 8.72
C ASN A 426 18.52 27.10 8.22
N PHE A 427 17.76 26.46 9.09
CA PHE A 427 16.60 25.66 8.70
C PHE A 427 15.27 26.40 8.90
N LYS A 428 14.47 26.50 7.84
CA LYS A 428 13.04 26.84 7.91
C LYS A 428 12.19 25.59 8.09
N ASN A 429 12.57 24.48 7.42
CA ASN A 429 11.90 23.19 7.54
C ASN A 429 12.86 22.04 7.25
N ILE A 430 12.70 20.93 7.98
CA ILE A 430 13.42 19.69 7.77
C ILE A 430 12.36 18.62 7.53
N ASP A 431 12.38 17.98 6.37
CA ASP A 431 11.53 16.83 6.03
C ASP A 431 12.34 15.79 5.24
N ALA A 432 11.77 14.61 5.04
CA ALA A 432 12.39 13.57 4.24
C ALA A 432 11.34 12.78 3.46
N CYS A 433 11.78 12.15 2.39
CA CYS A 433 11.11 11.02 1.79
C CYS A 433 12.02 9.80 1.89
N ILE A 434 11.57 8.64 1.46
CA ILE A 434 12.28 7.35 1.56
C ILE A 434 13.77 7.42 1.19
N THR A 435 14.17 8.31 0.29
CA THR A 435 15.56 8.38 -0.22
C THR A 435 16.21 9.74 -0.12
N ARG A 436 15.51 10.81 0.29
CA ARG A 436 16.03 12.19 0.23
C ARG A 436 15.62 13.00 1.45
N LEU A 437 16.55 13.75 2.02
CA LEU A 437 16.20 14.91 2.85
C LEU A 437 15.56 15.98 1.97
N ARG A 438 14.50 16.61 2.46
CA ARG A 438 13.83 17.75 1.85
C ARG A 438 13.89 18.91 2.84
N LEU A 439 14.72 19.87 2.51
CA LEU A 439 15.04 20.96 3.40
C LEU A 439 14.57 22.28 2.80
N SER A 440 14.07 23.18 3.65
CA SER A 440 13.93 24.60 3.33
C SER A 440 14.91 25.36 4.19
N LEU A 441 15.81 26.10 3.56
CA LEU A 441 16.90 26.80 4.22
C LEU A 441 16.65 28.32 4.22
N VAL A 442 17.25 29.01 5.18
CA VAL A 442 17.28 30.47 5.21
C VAL A 442 18.24 31.01 4.15
N ASP A 443 19.41 30.38 4.05
CA ASP A 443 20.47 30.77 3.11
C ASP A 443 21.14 29.52 2.53
N GLN A 444 20.97 29.31 1.21
CA GLN A 444 21.59 28.20 0.46
C GLN A 444 23.10 28.37 0.22
N HIS A 445 23.67 29.57 0.41
CA HIS A 445 25.11 29.80 0.21
C HIS A 445 25.96 29.27 1.36
N LYS A 446 25.35 29.00 2.52
CA LYS A 446 26.03 28.42 3.69
C LYS A 446 26.28 26.91 3.60
N ILE A 447 25.84 26.26 2.52
CA ILE A 447 25.93 24.82 2.37
C ILE A 447 27.36 24.40 1.99
N ASN A 448 27.92 23.44 2.70
CA ASN A 448 29.17 22.78 2.34
C ASN A 448 28.85 21.45 1.61
N GLU A 449 28.80 21.51 0.27
CA GLU A 449 28.45 20.33 -0.55
C GLU A 449 29.50 19.21 -0.47
N GLU A 450 30.79 19.54 -0.28
CA GLU A 450 31.86 18.54 -0.14
C GLU A 450 31.69 17.76 1.18
N GLN A 451 31.39 18.45 2.25
CA GLN A 451 31.12 17.84 3.55
C GLN A 451 29.85 16.99 3.53
N LEU A 452 28.79 17.41 2.87
CA LEU A 452 27.59 16.60 2.67
C LEU A 452 27.87 15.30 1.91
N LYS A 453 28.71 15.39 0.86
CA LYS A 453 29.15 14.20 0.10
C LYS A 453 29.97 13.26 0.97
N SER A 454 30.89 13.78 1.80
CA SER A 454 31.67 12.97 2.73
C SER A 454 30.82 12.27 3.79
N LEU A 455 29.67 12.83 4.16
CA LEU A 455 28.68 12.25 5.08
C LEU A 455 27.75 11.23 4.42
N GLY A 456 27.94 10.98 3.12
CA GLY A 456 27.17 9.96 2.38
C GLY A 456 26.04 10.52 1.52
N ALA A 457 25.98 11.83 1.29
CA ALA A 457 25.06 12.41 0.32
C ALA A 457 25.45 11.96 -1.10
N LYS A 458 24.52 11.27 -1.77
CA LYS A 458 24.69 10.74 -3.13
C LYS A 458 24.36 11.75 -4.22
N GLY A 459 23.71 12.85 -3.86
CA GLY A 459 23.35 13.94 -4.76
C GLY A 459 22.71 15.07 -3.97
N ILE A 460 22.91 16.30 -4.45
CA ILE A 460 22.38 17.53 -3.86
C ILE A 460 21.68 18.29 -4.97
N VAL A 461 20.40 18.60 -4.78
CA VAL A 461 19.55 19.31 -5.75
C VAL A 461 18.99 20.56 -5.11
N LYS A 462 19.36 21.74 -5.61
CA LYS A 462 18.80 23.04 -5.20
C LYS A 462 17.49 23.27 -5.94
N ILE A 463 16.45 23.69 -5.22
CA ILE A 463 15.11 23.93 -5.75
C ILE A 463 14.67 25.35 -5.36
N GLY A 464 14.58 26.22 -6.33
CA GLY A 464 14.28 27.63 -6.07
C GLY A 464 15.33 28.30 -5.19
N ASN A 465 14.92 29.31 -4.41
CA ASN A 465 15.84 30.13 -3.61
C ASN A 465 16.09 29.59 -2.19
N ASP A 466 15.28 28.65 -1.71
CA ASP A 466 15.35 28.14 -0.33
C ASP A 466 15.22 26.63 -0.20
N GLY A 467 14.80 25.93 -1.25
CA GLY A 467 14.59 24.49 -1.24
C GLY A 467 15.87 23.70 -1.56
N LEU A 468 16.19 22.68 -0.77
CA LEU A 468 17.30 21.76 -0.98
C LEU A 468 16.86 20.31 -0.84
N GLN A 469 17.29 19.45 -1.75
CA GLN A 469 17.17 18.01 -1.61
C GLN A 469 18.53 17.35 -1.54
N VAL A 470 18.74 16.53 -0.50
CA VAL A 470 19.97 15.75 -0.32
C VAL A 470 19.62 14.26 -0.42
N VAL A 471 20.16 13.59 -1.42
CA VAL A 471 19.91 12.16 -1.67
C VAL A 471 20.77 11.33 -0.75
N LEU A 472 20.16 10.61 0.20
CA LEU A 472 20.85 9.74 1.17
C LEU A 472 20.53 8.25 0.99
N GLY A 473 19.44 7.92 0.29
CA GLY A 473 18.90 6.57 0.25
C GLY A 473 18.03 6.25 1.47
N PRO A 474 17.86 4.97 1.87
CA PRO A 474 16.89 4.54 2.87
C PRO A 474 17.06 5.17 4.27
N GLU A 475 18.20 5.78 4.53
CA GLU A 475 18.52 6.43 5.81
C GLU A 475 17.98 7.87 5.93
N ALA A 476 17.43 8.44 4.86
CA ALA A 476 17.04 9.84 4.81
C ALA A 476 16.02 10.21 5.90
N GLU A 477 15.03 9.38 6.14
CA GLU A 477 14.01 9.61 7.18
C GLU A 477 14.63 9.61 8.60
N LEU A 478 15.49 8.63 8.88
CA LEU A 478 16.16 8.49 10.17
C LEU A 478 17.09 9.67 10.47
N VAL A 479 17.80 10.16 9.45
CA VAL A 479 18.67 11.33 9.58
C VAL A 479 17.84 12.60 9.79
N ALA A 480 16.74 12.77 9.06
CA ALA A 480 15.84 13.91 9.23
C ALA A 480 15.24 13.97 10.63
N GLU A 481 14.81 12.84 11.18
CA GLU A 481 14.28 12.78 12.56
C GLU A 481 15.35 13.16 13.59
N ALA A 482 16.57 12.63 13.45
CA ALA A 482 17.67 12.97 14.33
C ALA A 482 18.05 14.45 14.22
N MET A 483 18.02 15.05 13.01
CA MET A 483 18.24 16.47 12.81
C MET A 483 17.13 17.32 13.44
N LYS A 484 15.85 16.95 13.28
CA LYS A 484 14.72 17.64 13.92
C LYS A 484 14.83 17.70 15.44
N GLN A 485 15.39 16.68 16.07
CA GLN A 485 15.61 16.65 17.52
C GLN A 485 16.72 17.60 17.99
N LYS A 486 17.68 17.92 17.12
CA LYS A 486 18.84 18.78 17.45
C LYS A 486 18.66 20.24 17.04
N VAL A 487 17.74 20.54 16.12
CA VAL A 487 17.46 21.90 15.61
C VAL A 487 16.33 22.58 16.41
N LYS A 488 15.76 21.91 17.42
CA LYS A 488 14.76 22.48 18.34
C LYS A 488 15.36 23.47 19.31
#